data_b8324154f9a9519c3572259454dbff63
#
_entry.id   b8324154f9a9519c3572259454dbff63
#
_cell.length_a   1.000
_cell.length_b   1.000
_cell.length_c   1.000
_cell.angle_alpha   90.00
_cell.angle_beta   90.00
_cell.angle_gamma   90.00
#
_symmetry.space_group_name_H-M   'P 1'
#
loop_
_entity.id
_entity.type
_entity.pdbx_description
1 polymer ?
#
loop_
_entity_poly.entity_id
_entity_poly.type
_entity_poly.pdbx_seq_one_letter_code
_entity_poly.pdbx_strand_id
1 'polypeptide(L)'
;RQFFTSPVMIETLELLRLGNSFLCRVRSKDGAEGISVSNNSQQISLAAIQVNRLQPFFIGKDARDLDNLLEEVYVYQSNYKLQSLALWVPLATIEFAILDMLGRIAKKPMGLLIGDKIHNPTVSVYRANGERDVTAEAVMVNLKKQVEESQAKALKINMTICSKKTCASNMRPSALK
;
A
#
# COMPACT_ATOMS: atom_id res chain seq x y z
N ARG A 1 0.31 -10.97 19.98
CA ARG A 1 -0.71 -11.18 21.06
C ARG A 1 -0.33 -10.51 22.38
N GLN A 2 0.95 -10.33 22.71
CA GLN A 2 1.41 -9.79 24.02
C GLN A 2 0.88 -8.38 24.38
N PHE A 3 0.43 -7.58 23.40
CA PHE A 3 -0.08 -6.23 23.63
C PHE A 3 -1.61 -6.14 23.75
N PHE A 4 -2.31 -7.27 23.62
CA PHE A 4 -3.77 -7.30 23.58
C PHE A 4 -4.33 -8.28 24.61
N THR A 5 -5.15 -7.78 25.51
CA THR A 5 -5.77 -8.59 26.59
C THR A 5 -7.02 -9.33 26.14
N SER A 6 -7.71 -8.81 25.13
CA SER A 6 -8.96 -9.36 24.59
C SER A 6 -8.88 -9.53 23.07
N PRO A 7 -9.73 -10.38 22.47
CA PRO A 7 -9.84 -10.51 21.02
C PRO A 7 -10.17 -9.18 20.34
N VAL A 8 -9.55 -8.92 19.17
CA VAL A 8 -9.82 -7.76 18.32
C VAL A 8 -10.56 -8.26 17.07
N MET A 9 -11.87 -8.38 17.20
CA MET A 9 -12.69 -8.97 16.14
C MET A 9 -12.94 -7.97 15.01
N ILE A 10 -12.54 -8.32 13.80
CA ILE A 10 -12.78 -7.49 12.59
C ILE A 10 -14.29 -7.51 12.29
N GLU A 11 -14.91 -6.34 12.30
CA GLU A 11 -16.32 -6.17 11.97
C GLU A 11 -16.53 -5.80 10.52
N THR A 12 -15.78 -4.79 10.04
CA THR A 12 -15.88 -4.32 8.65
C THR A 12 -14.52 -4.10 8.01
N LEU A 13 -14.47 -4.34 6.72
CA LEU A 13 -13.38 -4.00 5.80
C LEU A 13 -13.97 -3.32 4.58
N GLU A 14 -13.44 -2.16 4.24
CA GLU A 14 -13.94 -1.36 3.14
C GLU A 14 -12.78 -0.89 2.26
N LEU A 15 -12.97 -0.97 0.96
CA LEU A 15 -12.09 -0.33 -0.01
C LEU A 15 -12.76 0.97 -0.47
N LEU A 16 -12.20 2.09 -0.07
CA LEU A 16 -12.69 3.42 -0.36
C LEU A 16 -11.89 4.03 -1.51
N ARG A 17 -12.56 4.79 -2.37
CA ARG A 17 -11.90 5.54 -3.44
C ARG A 17 -12.06 7.04 -3.20
N LEU A 18 -10.95 7.75 -3.17
CA LEU A 18 -10.89 9.21 -3.07
C LEU A 18 -10.11 9.73 -4.29
N GLY A 19 -10.82 10.19 -5.31
CA GLY A 19 -10.22 10.57 -6.58
C GLY A 19 -9.49 9.39 -7.24
N ASN A 20 -8.18 9.51 -7.39
CA ASN A 20 -7.31 8.46 -7.93
C ASN A 20 -6.66 7.59 -6.84
N SER A 21 -6.96 7.83 -5.58
CA SER A 21 -6.40 7.08 -4.46
C SER A 21 -7.38 6.04 -3.93
N PHE A 22 -6.83 4.90 -3.52
CA PHE A 22 -7.58 3.85 -2.85
C PHE A 22 -7.09 3.72 -1.41
N LEU A 23 -8.04 3.66 -0.48
CA LEU A 23 -7.80 3.51 0.95
C LEU A 23 -8.54 2.25 1.41
N CYS A 24 -7.88 1.44 2.23
CA CYS A 24 -8.55 0.36 2.95
C CYS A 24 -8.81 0.81 4.38
N ARG A 25 -10.05 0.68 4.83
CA ARG A 25 -10.46 0.93 6.20
C ARG A 25 -10.90 -0.37 6.85
N VAL A 26 -10.36 -0.66 8.01
CA VAL A 26 -10.79 -1.76 8.88
C VAL A 26 -11.38 -1.21 10.16
N ARG A 27 -12.44 -1.84 10.66
CA ARG A 27 -13.02 -1.56 11.98
C ARG A 27 -13.18 -2.84 12.78
N SER A 28 -12.90 -2.76 14.08
CA SER A 28 -13.21 -3.81 15.02
C SER A 28 -14.62 -3.63 15.61
N LYS A 29 -15.17 -4.71 16.17
CA LYS A 29 -16.46 -4.67 16.88
C LYS A 29 -16.48 -3.68 18.04
N ASP A 30 -15.34 -3.39 18.63
CA ASP A 30 -15.18 -2.43 19.73
C ASP A 30 -14.97 -0.98 19.21
N GLY A 31 -15.10 -0.75 17.90
CA GLY A 31 -15.05 0.56 17.27
C GLY A 31 -13.64 1.09 16.98
N ALA A 32 -12.59 0.32 17.20
CA ALA A 32 -11.25 0.72 16.77
C ALA A 32 -11.15 0.69 15.24
N GLU A 33 -10.38 1.65 14.69
CA GLU A 33 -10.27 1.82 13.24
C GLU A 33 -8.79 1.88 12.82
N GLY A 34 -8.49 1.31 11.66
CA GLY A 34 -7.21 1.43 10.98
C GLY A 34 -7.38 1.72 9.51
N ILE A 35 -6.41 2.41 8.93
CA ILE A 35 -6.43 2.86 7.53
C ILE A 35 -5.09 2.60 6.87
N SER A 36 -5.13 2.12 5.63
CA SER A 36 -3.96 2.02 4.76
C SER A 36 -4.21 2.68 3.41
N VAL A 37 -3.13 3.08 2.77
CA VAL A 37 -3.16 3.57 1.38
C VAL A 37 -2.68 2.45 0.47
N SER A 38 -3.45 2.14 -0.56
CA SER A 38 -3.10 1.12 -1.53
C SER A 38 -2.12 1.62 -2.60
N ASN A 39 -1.54 0.69 -3.36
CA ASN A 39 -0.85 1.02 -4.59
C ASN A 39 -1.88 1.42 -5.67
N ASN A 40 -2.11 2.71 -5.82
CA ASN A 40 -3.18 3.26 -6.65
C ASN A 40 -3.11 2.82 -8.11
N SER A 41 -1.91 2.70 -8.68
CA SER A 41 -1.73 2.30 -10.09
C SER A 41 -2.17 0.86 -10.38
N GLN A 42 -2.08 -0.02 -9.40
CA GLN A 42 -2.44 -1.43 -9.52
C GLN A 42 -3.82 -1.73 -8.93
N GLN A 43 -4.20 -1.03 -7.87
CA GLN A 43 -5.44 -1.27 -7.14
C GLN A 43 -6.68 -1.12 -8.01
N ILE A 44 -6.67 -0.23 -9.00
CA ILE A 44 -7.81 -0.06 -9.92
C ILE A 44 -8.18 -1.37 -10.62
N SER A 45 -7.19 -2.20 -10.98
CA SER A 45 -7.42 -3.50 -11.61
C SER A 45 -7.65 -4.63 -10.61
N LEU A 46 -7.25 -4.45 -9.35
CA LEU A 46 -7.26 -5.47 -8.32
C LEU A 46 -8.37 -5.28 -7.28
N ALA A 47 -9.14 -4.20 -7.39
CA ALA A 47 -10.21 -3.86 -6.45
C ALA A 47 -11.24 -4.99 -6.27
N ALA A 48 -11.64 -5.63 -7.37
CA ALA A 48 -12.59 -6.74 -7.33
C ALA A 48 -12.05 -7.95 -6.54
N ILE A 49 -10.75 -8.24 -6.63
CA ILE A 49 -10.12 -9.32 -5.86
C ILE A 49 -10.15 -8.98 -4.38
N GLN A 50 -9.79 -7.75 -4.02
CA GLN A 50 -9.83 -7.31 -2.63
C GLN A 50 -11.25 -7.39 -2.05
N VAL A 51 -12.22 -6.80 -2.72
CA VAL A 51 -13.59 -6.65 -2.19
C VAL A 51 -14.35 -7.97 -2.18
N ASN A 52 -14.31 -8.72 -3.28
CA ASN A 52 -15.18 -9.90 -3.44
C ASN A 52 -14.59 -11.16 -2.84
N ARG A 53 -13.28 -11.16 -2.61
CA ARG A 53 -12.60 -12.38 -2.19
C ARG A 53 -11.82 -12.23 -0.89
N LEU A 54 -10.92 -11.23 -0.77
CA LEU A 54 -10.07 -11.15 0.40
C LEU A 54 -10.82 -10.57 1.60
N GLN A 55 -11.55 -9.48 1.44
CA GLN A 55 -12.28 -8.86 2.56
C GLN A 55 -13.24 -9.82 3.27
N PRO A 56 -14.08 -10.62 2.57
CA PRO A 56 -14.99 -11.56 3.24
C PRO A 56 -14.29 -12.59 4.12
N PHE A 57 -13.05 -12.96 3.77
CA PHE A 57 -12.25 -13.89 4.58
C PHE A 57 -11.90 -13.31 5.96
N PHE A 58 -11.57 -12.02 6.03
CA PHE A 58 -11.11 -11.39 7.27
C PHE A 58 -12.24 -10.99 8.21
N ILE A 59 -13.44 -10.77 7.71
CA ILE A 59 -14.59 -10.36 8.53
C ILE A 59 -14.92 -11.46 9.55
N GLY A 60 -15.08 -11.06 10.81
CA GLY A 60 -15.35 -11.98 11.92
C GLY A 60 -14.12 -12.72 12.45
N LYS A 61 -12.94 -12.47 11.94
CA LYS A 61 -11.67 -13.03 12.41
C LYS A 61 -11.03 -12.13 13.49
N ASP A 62 -10.18 -12.73 14.31
CA ASP A 62 -9.42 -12.01 15.33
C ASP A 62 -8.15 -11.42 14.73
N ALA A 63 -8.07 -10.10 14.63
CA ALA A 63 -6.93 -9.39 14.07
C ALA A 63 -5.59 -9.67 14.75
N ARG A 64 -5.60 -10.15 16.02
CA ARG A 64 -4.37 -10.50 16.75
C ARG A 64 -3.66 -11.73 16.17
N ASP A 65 -4.36 -12.50 15.35
CA ASP A 65 -3.85 -13.71 14.71
C ASP A 65 -3.43 -13.46 13.26
N LEU A 66 -3.00 -12.22 12.96
CA LEU A 66 -2.74 -11.75 11.61
C LEU A 66 -1.79 -12.66 10.83
N ASP A 67 -0.71 -13.14 11.44
CA ASP A 67 0.26 -14.01 10.78
C ASP A 67 -0.40 -15.28 10.22
N ASN A 68 -1.22 -15.96 11.02
CA ASN A 68 -1.96 -17.12 10.56
C ASN A 68 -3.02 -16.78 9.52
N LEU A 69 -3.68 -15.62 9.67
CA LEU A 69 -4.67 -15.17 8.69
C LEU A 69 -4.06 -14.90 7.32
N LEU A 70 -2.83 -14.38 7.25
CA LEU A 70 -2.11 -14.17 6.00
C LEU A 70 -1.76 -15.51 5.31
N GLU A 71 -1.42 -16.54 6.07
CA GLU A 71 -1.20 -17.89 5.53
C GLU A 71 -2.51 -18.55 5.10
N GLU A 72 -3.56 -18.48 5.93
CA GLU A 72 -4.86 -19.08 5.64
C GLU A 72 -5.53 -18.46 4.40
N VAL A 73 -5.44 -17.15 4.20
CA VAL A 73 -6.07 -16.47 3.06
C VAL A 73 -5.45 -16.88 1.74
N TYR A 74 -4.18 -17.28 1.74
CA TYR A 74 -3.49 -17.77 0.54
C TYR A 74 -4.16 -19.01 -0.04
N VAL A 75 -4.63 -19.92 0.83
CA VAL A 75 -5.31 -21.16 0.42
C VAL A 75 -6.84 -21.03 0.45
N TYR A 76 -7.38 -19.91 0.90
CA TYR A 76 -8.81 -19.67 0.99
C TYR A 76 -9.49 -19.83 -0.37
N GLN A 77 -10.58 -20.59 -0.43
CA GLN A 77 -11.31 -20.97 -1.66
C GLN A 77 -10.43 -21.68 -2.71
N SER A 78 -9.46 -22.48 -2.26
CA SER A 78 -8.55 -23.27 -3.10
C SER A 78 -7.70 -22.43 -4.05
N ASN A 79 -7.18 -21.31 -3.57
CA ASN A 79 -6.71 -20.34 -4.54
C ASN A 79 -5.25 -19.90 -4.44
N TYR A 80 -4.35 -20.81 -4.23
CA TYR A 80 -2.99 -20.70 -4.77
C TYR A 80 -2.93 -20.29 -6.27
N LYS A 81 -4.08 -20.17 -6.95
CA LYS A 81 -4.21 -19.59 -8.30
C LYS A 81 -4.03 -18.09 -8.35
N LEU A 82 -4.35 -17.34 -7.28
CA LEU A 82 -3.98 -15.94 -7.17
C LEU A 82 -2.57 -15.86 -6.62
N GLN A 83 -1.68 -15.35 -7.44
CA GLN A 83 -0.26 -15.21 -7.11
C GLN A 83 0.25 -13.83 -7.49
N SER A 84 1.50 -13.54 -7.08
CA SER A 84 2.18 -12.31 -7.42
C SER A 84 1.35 -11.08 -7.06
N LEU A 85 1.38 -10.05 -7.89
CA LEU A 85 0.70 -8.77 -7.63
C LEU A 85 -0.82 -8.90 -7.44
N ALA A 86 -1.45 -9.89 -8.09
CA ALA A 86 -2.90 -10.11 -7.97
C ALA A 86 -3.33 -10.48 -6.54
N LEU A 87 -2.49 -11.17 -5.81
CA LEU A 87 -2.73 -11.48 -4.39
C LEU A 87 -2.09 -10.46 -3.47
N TRP A 88 -0.79 -10.21 -3.63
CA TRP A 88 -0.01 -9.50 -2.61
C TRP A 88 -0.32 -8.02 -2.51
N VAL A 89 -0.69 -7.33 -3.59
CA VAL A 89 -1.05 -5.90 -3.51
C VAL A 89 -2.34 -5.67 -2.70
N PRO A 90 -3.47 -6.31 -3.02
CA PRO A 90 -4.68 -6.14 -2.22
C PRO A 90 -4.55 -6.73 -0.80
N LEU A 91 -3.80 -7.83 -0.63
CA LEU A 91 -3.56 -8.42 0.68
C LEU A 91 -2.73 -7.50 1.57
N ALA A 92 -1.62 -6.96 1.08
CA ALA A 92 -0.81 -6.00 1.82
C ALA A 92 -1.62 -4.74 2.20
N THR A 93 -2.53 -4.32 1.34
CA THR A 93 -3.42 -3.18 1.65
C THR A 93 -4.31 -3.49 2.86
N ILE A 94 -4.86 -4.70 2.96
CA ILE A 94 -5.64 -5.15 4.12
C ILE A 94 -4.74 -5.30 5.36
N GLU A 95 -3.60 -5.95 5.21
CA GLU A 95 -2.64 -6.17 6.29
C GLU A 95 -2.21 -4.85 6.95
N PHE A 96 -1.82 -3.85 6.15
CA PHE A 96 -1.43 -2.55 6.71
C PHE A 96 -2.58 -1.82 7.42
N ALA A 97 -3.82 -1.95 6.95
CA ALA A 97 -4.97 -1.39 7.65
C ALA A 97 -5.19 -2.07 9.01
N ILE A 98 -5.06 -3.41 9.07
CA ILE A 98 -5.16 -4.17 10.33
C ILE A 98 -4.02 -3.79 11.27
N LEU A 99 -2.78 -3.69 10.79
CA LEU A 99 -1.63 -3.27 11.59
C LEU A 99 -1.77 -1.84 12.12
N ASP A 100 -2.34 -0.91 11.34
CA ASP A 100 -2.63 0.45 11.82
C ASP A 100 -3.68 0.42 12.95
N MET A 101 -4.75 -0.36 12.79
CA MET A 101 -5.76 -0.53 13.84
C MET A 101 -5.14 -1.11 15.12
N LEU A 102 -4.38 -2.18 15.00
CA LEU A 102 -3.70 -2.81 16.15
C LEU A 102 -2.71 -1.85 16.81
N GLY A 103 -1.96 -1.07 16.02
CA GLY A 103 -1.04 -0.05 16.52
C GLY A 103 -1.74 1.03 17.34
N ARG A 104 -2.91 1.48 16.89
CA ARG A 104 -3.74 2.45 17.60
C ARG A 104 -4.27 1.90 18.91
N ILE A 105 -4.77 0.66 18.93
CA ILE A 105 -5.23 -0.02 20.15
C ILE A 105 -4.07 -0.16 21.14
N ALA A 106 -2.91 -0.64 20.69
CA ALA A 106 -1.74 -0.85 21.53
C ALA A 106 -1.01 0.46 21.88
N LYS A 107 -1.35 1.59 21.26
CA LYS A 107 -0.63 2.88 21.34
C LYS A 107 0.87 2.71 21.03
N LYS A 108 1.18 1.92 20.02
CA LYS A 108 2.54 1.60 19.59
C LYS A 108 2.69 1.77 18.07
N PRO A 109 3.86 2.23 17.61
CA PRO A 109 4.13 2.25 16.17
C PRO A 109 4.17 0.82 15.61
N MET A 110 3.80 0.67 14.35
CA MET A 110 3.72 -0.62 13.66
C MET A 110 5.02 -1.43 13.77
N GLY A 111 6.19 -0.79 13.73
CA GLY A 111 7.48 -1.46 13.88
C GLY A 111 7.65 -2.20 15.21
N LEU A 112 6.95 -1.78 16.28
CA LEU A 112 6.95 -2.49 17.57
C LEU A 112 5.89 -3.59 17.64
N LEU A 113 4.96 -3.67 16.71
CA LEU A 113 4.01 -4.80 16.61
C LEU A 113 4.64 -5.97 15.85
N ILE A 114 5.45 -5.66 14.83
CA ILE A 114 6.10 -6.65 13.97
C ILE A 114 7.41 -7.14 14.59
N GLY A 115 8.18 -6.22 15.17
CA GLY A 115 9.44 -6.51 15.85
C GLY A 115 9.39 -6.26 17.34
N ASP A 116 10.32 -6.81 18.07
CA ASP A 116 10.48 -6.62 19.51
C ASP A 116 11.05 -5.24 19.89
N LYS A 117 11.80 -4.63 18.96
CA LYS A 117 12.40 -3.29 19.12
C LYS A 117 12.63 -2.59 17.79
N ILE A 118 12.74 -1.26 17.84
CA ILE A 118 13.15 -0.45 16.70
C ILE A 118 14.68 -0.31 16.75
N HIS A 119 15.37 -0.98 15.83
CA HIS A 119 16.85 -0.96 15.77
C HIS A 119 17.37 0.36 15.22
N ASN A 120 16.75 0.87 14.17
CA ASN A 120 17.14 2.11 13.50
C ASN A 120 15.98 3.10 13.49
N PRO A 121 15.87 3.98 14.50
CA PRO A 121 14.78 4.96 14.57
C PRO A 121 14.85 6.03 13.48
N THR A 122 16.03 6.21 12.90
CA THR A 122 16.28 7.17 11.82
C THR A 122 16.93 6.47 10.64
N VAL A 123 16.29 6.54 9.48
CA VAL A 123 16.82 6.00 8.22
C VAL A 123 17.01 7.10 7.19
N SER A 124 18.11 7.03 6.45
CA SER A 124 18.34 7.94 5.33
C SER A 124 17.43 7.57 4.17
N VAL A 125 16.75 8.57 3.61
CA VAL A 125 15.87 8.39 2.45
C VAL A 125 16.41 9.16 1.26
N TYR A 126 16.18 8.63 0.07
CA TYR A 126 16.41 9.35 -1.18
C TYR A 126 15.10 9.84 -1.77
N ARG A 127 15.15 10.89 -2.55
CA ARG A 127 14.04 11.33 -3.38
C ARG A 127 14.14 10.69 -4.75
N ALA A 128 13.08 10.06 -5.22
CA ALA A 128 13.03 9.46 -6.55
C ALA A 128 12.16 10.30 -7.48
N ASN A 129 12.60 10.50 -8.74
CA ASN A 129 11.68 10.95 -9.75
C ASN A 129 10.77 9.78 -10.15
N GLY A 130 9.46 10.03 -10.17
CA GLY A 130 8.47 9.06 -10.65
C GLY A 130 8.18 9.17 -12.14
N GLU A 131 8.72 10.22 -12.78
CA GLU A 131 8.41 10.54 -14.16
C GLU A 131 9.19 9.66 -15.13
N ARG A 132 8.47 9.17 -16.12
CA ARG A 132 9.03 8.42 -17.24
C ARG A 132 8.56 9.10 -18.52
N ASP A 133 9.28 8.92 -19.61
CA ASP A 133 8.93 9.44 -20.93
C ASP A 133 8.87 10.98 -21.00
N VAL A 134 9.65 11.65 -20.17
CA VAL A 134 9.85 13.11 -20.17
C VAL A 134 11.30 13.45 -20.52
N THR A 135 11.56 14.67 -20.97
CA THR A 135 12.92 15.11 -21.33
C THR A 135 13.79 15.26 -20.09
N ALA A 136 15.11 15.15 -20.27
CA ALA A 136 16.07 15.29 -19.19
C ALA A 136 15.95 16.67 -18.50
N GLU A 137 15.70 17.73 -19.28
CA GLU A 137 15.53 19.10 -18.80
C GLU A 137 14.31 19.20 -17.87
N ALA A 138 13.16 18.61 -18.27
CA ALA A 138 11.95 18.61 -17.45
C ALA A 138 12.18 17.83 -16.14
N VAL A 139 12.86 16.68 -16.20
CA VAL A 139 13.22 15.91 -15.01
C VAL A 139 14.10 16.75 -14.07
N MET A 140 15.09 17.46 -14.62
CA MET A 140 16.00 18.28 -13.80
C MET A 140 15.29 19.45 -13.10
N VAL A 141 14.33 20.09 -13.77
CA VAL A 141 13.52 21.17 -13.17
C VAL A 141 12.73 20.62 -11.97
N ASN A 142 12.03 19.51 -12.16
CA ASN A 142 11.25 18.88 -11.09
C ASN A 142 12.12 18.38 -9.94
N LEU A 143 13.27 17.77 -10.24
CA LEU A 143 14.18 17.30 -9.19
C LEU A 143 14.74 18.44 -8.36
N LYS A 144 15.14 19.56 -8.96
CA LYS A 144 15.61 20.74 -8.22
C LYS A 144 14.53 21.22 -7.24
N LYS A 145 13.29 21.39 -7.72
CA LYS A 145 12.16 21.78 -6.87
C LYS A 145 11.94 20.79 -5.71
N GLN A 146 11.96 19.50 -6.01
CA GLN A 146 11.78 18.45 -5.00
C GLN A 146 12.91 18.42 -3.96
N VAL A 147 14.15 18.70 -4.36
CA VAL A 147 15.29 18.82 -3.43
C VAL A 147 15.12 20.03 -2.52
N GLU A 148 14.78 21.19 -3.08
CA GLU A 148 14.54 22.41 -2.32
C GLU A 148 13.42 22.21 -1.28
N GLU A 149 12.32 21.57 -1.66
CA GLU A 149 11.18 21.32 -0.77
C GLU A 149 11.47 20.26 0.31
N SER A 150 12.22 19.21 -0.02
CA SER A 150 12.44 18.06 0.87
C SER A 150 13.78 18.07 1.58
N GLN A 151 14.72 18.92 1.17
CA GLN A 151 16.12 18.95 1.61
C GLN A 151 16.83 17.57 1.48
N ALA A 152 16.39 16.75 0.54
CA ALA A 152 16.93 15.41 0.31
C ALA A 152 18.41 15.48 -0.10
N LYS A 153 19.25 14.65 0.56
CA LYS A 153 20.69 14.57 0.28
C LYS A 153 21.05 13.53 -0.77
N ALA A 154 20.08 12.67 -1.15
CA ALA A 154 20.26 11.63 -2.14
C ALA A 154 19.10 11.61 -3.13
N LEU A 155 19.40 11.36 -4.39
CA LEU A 155 18.43 11.31 -5.48
C LEU A 155 18.53 9.98 -6.21
N LYS A 156 17.38 9.42 -6.60
CA LYS A 156 17.30 8.32 -7.55
C LYS A 156 16.66 8.83 -8.84
N ILE A 157 17.42 8.79 -9.93
CA ILE A 157 16.97 9.21 -11.24
C ILE A 157 16.66 7.97 -12.08
N ASN A 158 15.43 7.84 -12.54
CA ASN A 158 15.07 6.84 -13.53
C ASN A 158 15.33 7.44 -14.92
N MET A 159 16.30 6.88 -15.62
CA MET A 159 16.61 7.28 -16.99
C MET A 159 15.97 6.28 -17.95
N THR A 160 15.06 6.75 -18.78
CA THR A 160 14.55 5.98 -19.91
C THR A 160 15.31 6.46 -21.14
N ILE A 161 16.02 5.55 -21.83
CA ILE A 161 16.62 5.86 -23.12
C ILE A 161 15.46 5.96 -24.12
N CYS A 162 14.99 7.18 -24.36
CA CYS A 162 13.98 7.44 -25.37
C CYS A 162 14.65 7.44 -26.74
N SER A 163 14.44 6.41 -27.54
CA SER A 163 14.73 6.52 -28.97
C SER A 163 13.76 7.52 -29.59
N LYS A 164 14.22 8.38 -30.51
CA LYS A 164 13.39 9.39 -31.17
C LYS A 164 12.07 8.82 -31.74
N LYS A 165 12.03 7.53 -32.07
CA LYS A 165 10.83 6.83 -32.55
C LYS A 165 9.79 6.55 -31.45
N THR A 166 10.20 6.28 -30.23
CA THR A 166 9.31 5.95 -29.12
C THR A 166 8.70 7.19 -28.47
N CYS A 167 9.42 8.31 -28.44
CA CYS A 167 8.88 9.58 -27.92
C CYS A 167 7.79 10.17 -28.81
N ALA A 168 7.88 10.02 -30.11
CA ALA A 168 6.88 10.55 -31.04
C ALA A 168 5.55 9.78 -31.03
N SER A 169 5.57 8.48 -30.65
CA SER A 169 4.35 7.64 -30.58
C SER A 169 3.52 7.86 -29.30
N ASN A 170 4.13 8.39 -28.23
CA ASN A 170 3.44 8.62 -26.96
C ASN A 170 2.86 10.04 -26.81
N MET A 171 3.09 10.93 -27.76
CA MET A 171 2.43 12.23 -27.84
C MET A 171 1.07 12.15 -28.54
N ARG A 172 0.25 11.16 -28.21
CA ARG A 172 -1.16 11.24 -28.63
C ARG A 172 -1.91 12.13 -27.64
N PRO A 173 -2.59 13.18 -28.11
CA PRO A 173 -3.48 13.93 -27.24
C PRO A 173 -4.56 12.97 -26.72
N SER A 174 -4.79 13.00 -25.42
CA SER A 174 -5.89 12.30 -24.78
C SER A 174 -7.22 12.87 -25.27
N ALA A 175 -7.70 12.37 -26.40
CA ALA A 175 -9.08 12.53 -26.79
C ALA A 175 -9.88 11.38 -26.14
N LEU A 176 -10.31 11.61 -24.94
CA LEU A 176 -11.44 10.90 -24.37
C LEU A 176 -12.54 11.94 -24.16
N LYS A 177 -13.51 11.87 -25.07
CA LYS A 177 -14.83 12.45 -24.87
C LYS A 177 -15.59 11.65 -23.81
#